data_ef010838e3d33420fc2dd69e15f8ae8e
#
_entry.id   ef010838e3d33420fc2dd69e15f8ae8e
#
_cell.length_a   1.000
_cell.length_b   1.000
_cell.length_c   1.000
_cell.angle_alpha   90.00
_cell.angle_beta   90.00
_cell.angle_gamma   90.00
#
_symmetry.space_group_name_H-M   'P 1'
#
loop_
_entity.id
_entity.type
_entity.pdbx_description
1 polymer ?
#
loop_
_entity_poly.entity_id
_entity_poly.type
_entity_poly.pdbx_seq_one_letter_code
_entity_poly.pdbx_strand_id
1 'polypeptide(L)'
;TYGFYDEQCVADFEYDRVHDPDYYNVYALGEWGVIRTGSEFFGSFNRGKHSGEHKYIPDLPIHISVDNNVLPYISVSYWQVDFTTGIKVWQFHETCAESPNNTVKKSSKLVAKYLKDIRYSDKVYLHGDASTKAANSIDDEKRSWMDLFIDTLQKEGFEIEDKVGNKNPSVAMTGEFINAIFDCTVPGIEIYIDESCSVSIEDYMSVQKDANGAILKTKVKNKTTLQTYEEHGHLSDTFRYVVVDLCNEQYTEFSNRRKRNLYGGKGMLGFFNPEAQNVYSQRLVYVMPNVDGTFVLVQASRCGDKWHLTDALFRETSSIEEIKTACLEHKANTCLFECSSAYYQTVRELREIVKDTEVRVKKEFADVDKRIAATSDFIRNNFLLSPKMLEESQDYSDFITNLMDYNINSENKSASIILSGLAYHIIKSFPESSAA
;
A
#
# COMPACT_ATOMS: atom_id res chain seq x y z
N THR A 1 -26.83 -38.99 -10.50
CA THR A 1 -26.72 -37.72 -11.22
C THR A 1 -25.68 -37.77 -12.34
N TYR A 2 -24.75 -38.69 -12.30
CA TYR A 2 -23.63 -38.77 -13.27
C TYR A 2 -23.90 -39.67 -14.51
N GLY A 3 -25.12 -40.07 -14.73
CA GLY A 3 -25.48 -41.00 -15.82
C GLY A 3 -25.24 -40.48 -17.25
N PHE A 4 -24.80 -39.24 -17.43
CA PHE A 4 -24.50 -38.61 -18.71
C PHE A 4 -23.00 -38.36 -18.94
N TYR A 5 -22.14 -38.61 -17.93
CA TYR A 5 -20.70 -38.42 -18.01
C TYR A 5 -19.98 -39.76 -18.10
N ASP A 6 -18.89 -39.81 -18.82
CA ASP A 6 -18.03 -40.99 -18.83
C ASP A 6 -17.25 -41.14 -17.51
N GLU A 7 -16.65 -42.31 -17.30
CA GLU A 7 -15.93 -42.66 -16.08
C GLU A 7 -14.73 -41.70 -15.82
N GLN A 8 -14.07 -41.22 -16.88
CA GLN A 8 -12.95 -40.31 -16.77
C GLN A 8 -13.43 -38.94 -16.27
N CYS A 9 -14.49 -38.42 -16.83
CA CYS A 9 -15.07 -37.14 -16.42
C CYS A 9 -15.53 -37.18 -14.95
N VAL A 10 -16.08 -38.28 -14.48
CA VAL A 10 -16.45 -38.47 -13.07
C VAL A 10 -15.20 -38.49 -12.18
N ALA A 11 -14.14 -39.19 -12.62
CA ALA A 11 -12.88 -39.23 -11.87
C ALA A 11 -12.20 -37.86 -11.77
N ASP A 12 -12.24 -37.08 -12.86
CA ASP A 12 -11.71 -35.71 -12.88
C ASP A 12 -12.49 -34.81 -11.92
N PHE A 13 -13.83 -34.87 -11.92
CA PHE A 13 -14.64 -34.12 -10.96
C PHE A 13 -14.40 -34.54 -9.49
N GLU A 14 -14.21 -35.84 -9.21
CA GLU A 14 -13.88 -36.30 -7.86
C GLU A 14 -12.46 -35.85 -7.42
N TYR A 15 -11.53 -35.77 -8.36
CA TYR A 15 -10.21 -35.17 -8.11
C TYR A 15 -10.35 -33.69 -7.77
N ASP A 16 -11.09 -32.91 -8.59
CA ASP A 16 -11.31 -31.50 -8.40
C ASP A 16 -12.07 -31.21 -7.10
N ARG A 17 -13.01 -32.06 -6.69
CA ARG A 17 -13.71 -31.95 -5.42
C ARG A 17 -12.76 -31.83 -4.22
N VAL A 18 -11.60 -32.47 -4.29
CA VAL A 18 -10.59 -32.51 -3.21
C VAL A 18 -9.52 -31.42 -3.42
N HIS A 19 -9.11 -31.17 -4.68
CA HIS A 19 -7.95 -30.36 -5.00
C HIS A 19 -8.31 -28.93 -5.45
N ASP A 20 -9.50 -28.76 -6.04
CA ASP A 20 -10.07 -27.47 -6.45
C ASP A 20 -11.59 -27.45 -6.20
N PRO A 21 -12.03 -27.34 -4.93
CA PRO A 21 -13.45 -27.35 -4.59
C PRO A 21 -14.26 -26.24 -5.27
N ASP A 22 -13.65 -25.08 -5.56
CA ASP A 22 -14.33 -23.97 -6.21
C ASP A 22 -14.64 -24.31 -7.67
N TYR A 23 -13.67 -24.93 -8.38
CA TYR A 23 -13.89 -25.45 -9.73
C TYR A 23 -14.96 -26.55 -9.76
N TYR A 24 -14.89 -27.49 -8.82
CA TYR A 24 -15.88 -28.55 -8.68
C TYR A 24 -17.30 -28.00 -8.48
N ASN A 25 -17.48 -27.04 -7.59
CA ASN A 25 -18.79 -26.44 -7.31
C ASN A 25 -19.39 -25.77 -8.55
N VAL A 26 -18.56 -25.04 -9.32
CA VAL A 26 -19.02 -24.37 -10.54
C VAL A 26 -19.32 -25.36 -11.67
N TYR A 27 -18.39 -26.25 -11.99
CA TYR A 27 -18.46 -27.07 -13.19
C TYR A 27 -19.15 -28.41 -12.99
N ALA A 28 -19.04 -29.01 -11.81
CA ALA A 28 -19.67 -30.28 -11.53
C ALA A 28 -21.06 -30.12 -10.90
N LEU A 29 -21.26 -29.16 -10.02
CA LEU A 29 -22.53 -28.93 -9.33
C LEU A 29 -23.39 -27.84 -9.99
N GLY A 30 -22.82 -27.02 -10.87
CA GLY A 30 -23.52 -25.90 -11.50
C GLY A 30 -23.86 -24.76 -10.52
N GLU A 31 -23.10 -24.66 -9.45
CA GLU A 31 -23.27 -23.58 -8.48
C GLU A 31 -22.66 -22.28 -8.99
N TRP A 32 -23.22 -21.16 -8.57
CA TRP A 32 -22.60 -19.85 -8.82
C TRP A 32 -21.34 -19.72 -7.97
N GLY A 33 -20.20 -19.45 -8.60
CA GLY A 33 -18.93 -19.27 -7.90
C GLY A 33 -17.91 -18.52 -8.76
N VAL A 34 -16.83 -18.08 -8.14
CA VAL A 34 -15.69 -17.44 -8.80
C VAL A 34 -14.58 -18.47 -8.96
N ILE A 35 -14.14 -18.68 -10.20
CA ILE A 35 -12.98 -19.55 -10.47
C ILE A 35 -11.72 -18.77 -10.12
N ARG A 36 -10.89 -19.36 -9.28
CA ARG A 36 -9.61 -18.75 -8.88
C ARG A 36 -8.60 -18.85 -10.02
N THR A 37 -8.06 -17.68 -10.38
CA THR A 37 -7.06 -17.56 -11.45
C THR A 37 -5.64 -17.44 -10.89
N GLY A 38 -5.50 -17.29 -9.54
CA GLY A 38 -4.24 -17.04 -8.85
C GLY A 38 -3.86 -15.55 -8.81
N SER A 39 -4.68 -14.69 -9.39
CA SER A 39 -4.49 -13.23 -9.38
C SER A 39 -5.43 -12.49 -8.42
N GLU A 40 -6.17 -13.20 -7.59
CA GLU A 40 -7.10 -12.63 -6.62
C GLU A 40 -6.37 -11.76 -5.58
N PHE A 41 -6.95 -10.61 -5.28
CA PHE A 41 -6.39 -9.70 -4.27
C PHE A 41 -6.50 -10.31 -2.86
N PHE A 42 -7.64 -10.91 -2.52
CA PHE A 42 -7.82 -11.70 -1.30
C PHE A 42 -7.74 -13.20 -1.60
N GLY A 43 -6.59 -13.65 -2.13
CA GLY A 43 -6.40 -15.04 -2.57
C GLY A 43 -6.57 -16.09 -1.46
N SER A 44 -6.40 -15.70 -0.19
CA SER A 44 -6.57 -16.58 0.98
C SER A 44 -7.99 -16.54 1.57
N PHE A 45 -8.85 -15.65 1.09
CA PHE A 45 -10.26 -15.65 1.51
C PHE A 45 -10.96 -16.91 1.01
N ASN A 46 -11.54 -17.66 1.90
CA ASN A 46 -12.32 -18.86 1.59
C ASN A 46 -13.72 -18.71 2.18
N ARG A 47 -14.75 -18.65 1.34
CA ARG A 47 -16.13 -18.45 1.76
C ARG A 47 -16.58 -19.48 2.80
N GLY A 48 -16.22 -20.75 2.62
CA GLY A 48 -16.62 -21.82 3.53
C GLY A 48 -15.96 -21.77 4.91
N LYS A 49 -14.80 -21.06 5.03
CA LYS A 49 -14.07 -20.91 6.30
C LYS A 49 -14.31 -19.56 6.97
N HIS A 50 -14.41 -18.50 6.17
CA HIS A 50 -14.39 -17.14 6.67
C HIS A 50 -15.76 -16.45 6.56
N SER A 51 -16.80 -17.16 6.06
CA SER A 51 -18.17 -16.68 6.04
C SER A 51 -19.09 -17.65 6.76
N GLY A 52 -20.10 -17.11 7.43
CA GLY A 52 -21.05 -17.88 8.22
C GLY A 52 -22.02 -16.98 8.99
N GLU A 53 -22.63 -17.49 10.03
CA GLU A 53 -23.52 -16.69 10.89
C GLU A 53 -22.70 -15.88 11.89
N HIS A 54 -22.52 -14.58 11.60
CA HIS A 54 -21.80 -13.60 12.42
C HIS A 54 -22.64 -12.35 12.62
N LYS A 55 -23.64 -12.45 13.49
CA LYS A 55 -24.63 -11.40 13.70
C LYS A 55 -24.13 -10.29 14.61
N TYR A 56 -24.85 -9.18 14.58
CA TYR A 56 -24.69 -8.07 15.49
C TYR A 56 -24.86 -8.50 16.95
N ILE A 57 -23.91 -8.09 17.81
CA ILE A 57 -23.93 -8.31 19.27
C ILE A 57 -24.18 -6.96 19.96
N PRO A 58 -25.28 -6.77 20.70
CA PRO A 58 -25.66 -5.47 21.28
C PRO A 58 -24.63 -4.84 22.22
N ASP A 59 -23.85 -5.65 22.94
CA ASP A 59 -22.91 -5.19 23.97
C ASP A 59 -21.53 -4.80 23.41
N LEU A 60 -21.34 -4.91 22.09
CA LEU A 60 -20.08 -4.55 21.45
C LEU A 60 -20.23 -3.29 20.59
N PRO A 61 -19.19 -2.43 20.56
CA PRO A 61 -19.24 -1.21 19.78
C PRO A 61 -19.32 -1.50 18.27
N ILE A 62 -19.98 -0.59 17.55
CA ILE A 62 -20.07 -0.66 16.09
C ILE A 62 -18.97 0.19 15.46
N HIS A 63 -18.23 -0.43 14.55
CA HIS A 63 -17.29 0.19 13.63
C HIS A 63 -17.91 0.23 12.24
N ILE A 64 -17.96 1.42 11.64
CA ILE A 64 -18.48 1.63 10.29
C ILE A 64 -17.31 2.05 9.41
N SER A 65 -17.14 1.42 8.25
CA SER A 65 -16.16 1.85 7.26
C SER A 65 -16.85 2.26 5.97
N VAL A 66 -16.41 3.41 5.41
CA VAL A 66 -17.06 4.02 4.24
C VAL A 66 -16.06 4.24 3.11
N ASP A 67 -16.55 4.03 1.88
CA ASP A 67 -15.92 4.49 0.65
C ASP A 67 -16.88 5.41 -0.09
N ASN A 68 -16.37 6.60 -0.49
CA ASN A 68 -17.16 7.69 -1.06
C ASN A 68 -17.41 7.59 -2.58
N ASN A 69 -17.07 6.48 -3.20
CA ASN A 69 -17.37 6.24 -4.61
C ASN A 69 -18.87 6.28 -4.86
N VAL A 70 -19.29 7.20 -5.73
CA VAL A 70 -20.72 7.44 -6.00
C VAL A 70 -21.32 6.38 -6.93
N LEU A 71 -20.48 5.72 -7.72
CA LEU A 71 -20.90 4.71 -8.69
C LEU A 71 -20.10 3.41 -8.50
N PRO A 72 -20.77 2.26 -8.49
CA PRO A 72 -22.22 2.08 -8.65
C PRO A 72 -23.03 2.49 -7.43
N TYR A 73 -22.41 2.58 -6.26
CA TYR A 73 -23.01 2.93 -4.97
C TYR A 73 -21.96 3.50 -4.01
N ILE A 74 -22.41 4.23 -2.98
CA ILE A 74 -21.60 4.52 -1.81
C ILE A 74 -21.58 3.28 -0.93
N SER A 75 -20.39 2.77 -0.61
CA SER A 75 -20.19 1.54 0.16
C SER A 75 -20.06 1.84 1.64
N VAL A 76 -20.80 1.09 2.44
CA VAL A 76 -20.71 1.14 3.90
C VAL A 76 -20.69 -0.29 4.44
N SER A 77 -19.67 -0.66 5.18
CA SER A 77 -19.57 -1.93 5.89
C SER A 77 -19.62 -1.73 7.40
N TYR A 78 -20.26 -2.66 8.11
CA TYR A 78 -20.51 -2.58 9.56
C TYR A 78 -19.81 -3.74 10.25
N TRP A 79 -18.99 -3.41 11.24
CA TRP A 79 -18.08 -4.32 11.89
C TRP A 79 -18.20 -4.27 13.39
N GLN A 80 -17.87 -5.40 14.01
CA GLN A 80 -17.62 -5.48 15.44
C GLN A 80 -16.30 -6.20 15.69
N VAL A 81 -15.72 -5.98 16.86
CA VAL A 81 -14.49 -6.59 17.30
C VAL A 81 -14.61 -7.05 18.75
N ASP A 82 -14.11 -8.26 19.02
CA ASP A 82 -13.97 -8.81 20.37
C ASP A 82 -12.48 -9.05 20.65
N PHE A 83 -12.00 -8.47 21.76
CA PHE A 83 -10.61 -8.58 22.22
C PHE A 83 -10.43 -9.56 23.39
N THR A 84 -11.45 -10.33 23.77
CA THR A 84 -11.41 -11.16 25.00
C THR A 84 -10.42 -12.33 24.92
N THR A 85 -10.31 -12.99 23.78
CA THR A 85 -9.43 -14.17 23.59
C THR A 85 -8.41 -14.01 22.45
N GLY A 86 -8.25 -12.79 21.99
CA GLY A 86 -7.49 -12.43 20.80
C GLY A 86 -8.23 -11.29 20.09
N ILE A 87 -7.97 -11.10 18.83
CA ILE A 87 -8.66 -10.09 18.01
C ILE A 87 -9.59 -10.84 17.06
N LYS A 88 -10.88 -10.86 17.39
CA LYS A 88 -11.90 -11.43 16.52
C LYS A 88 -12.72 -10.31 15.90
N VAL A 89 -12.59 -10.10 14.60
CA VAL A 89 -13.28 -9.06 13.82
C VAL A 89 -14.31 -9.70 12.92
N TRP A 90 -15.51 -9.14 12.84
CA TRP A 90 -16.48 -9.64 11.86
C TRP A 90 -17.31 -8.51 11.27
N GLN A 91 -17.60 -8.66 9.98
CA GLN A 91 -18.59 -7.87 9.27
C GLN A 91 -19.98 -8.48 9.48
N PHE A 92 -20.91 -7.72 10.02
CA PHE A 92 -22.27 -8.22 10.29
C PHE A 92 -23.34 -7.60 9.40
N HIS A 93 -23.03 -6.53 8.68
CA HIS A 93 -23.94 -5.87 7.75
C HIS A 93 -23.20 -5.04 6.70
N GLU A 94 -23.90 -4.75 5.60
CA GLU A 94 -23.44 -3.88 4.54
C GLU A 94 -24.56 -2.97 4.02
N THR A 95 -24.20 -1.78 3.52
CA THR A 95 -25.12 -0.89 2.81
C THR A 95 -24.48 -0.42 1.52
N CYS A 96 -25.10 -0.76 0.40
CA CYS A 96 -24.74 -0.29 -0.94
C CYS A 96 -25.76 0.79 -1.33
N ALA A 97 -25.40 2.07 -1.11
CA ALA A 97 -26.31 3.17 -1.38
C ALA A 97 -26.31 3.55 -2.85
N GLU A 98 -27.16 2.88 -3.64
CA GLU A 98 -27.34 3.14 -5.07
C GLU A 98 -28.16 4.41 -5.34
N SER A 99 -28.15 4.87 -6.60
CA SER A 99 -29.01 5.98 -7.04
C SER A 99 -30.50 5.65 -6.80
N PRO A 100 -31.29 6.58 -6.24
CA PRO A 100 -30.99 8.00 -5.96
C PRO A 100 -30.40 8.27 -4.55
N ASN A 101 -29.92 7.26 -3.83
CA ASN A 101 -29.42 7.39 -2.45
C ASN A 101 -27.90 7.58 -2.36
N ASN A 102 -27.20 7.59 -3.50
CA ASN A 102 -25.74 7.72 -3.61
C ASN A 102 -25.23 9.16 -3.44
N THR A 103 -25.76 9.86 -2.47
CA THR A 103 -25.25 11.18 -2.03
C THR A 103 -24.90 11.11 -0.55
N VAL A 104 -23.91 11.90 -0.09
CA VAL A 104 -23.46 11.87 1.30
C VAL A 104 -24.60 11.94 2.31
N LYS A 105 -25.53 12.89 2.14
CA LYS A 105 -26.68 13.07 3.06
C LYS A 105 -27.69 11.92 3.04
N LYS A 106 -27.90 11.29 1.89
CA LYS A 106 -28.86 10.19 1.77
C LYS A 106 -28.27 8.88 2.25
N SER A 107 -27.01 8.60 1.88
CA SER A 107 -26.33 7.40 2.36
C SER A 107 -26.14 7.40 3.87
N SER A 108 -25.75 8.54 4.48
CA SER A 108 -25.66 8.65 5.95
C SER A 108 -27.03 8.50 6.64
N LYS A 109 -28.13 8.94 6.02
CA LYS A 109 -29.48 8.66 6.55
C LYS A 109 -29.87 7.18 6.47
N LEU A 110 -29.44 6.45 5.44
CA LEU A 110 -29.62 4.98 5.39
C LEU A 110 -28.86 4.31 6.53
N VAL A 111 -27.63 4.74 6.80
CA VAL A 111 -26.85 4.27 7.96
C VAL A 111 -27.57 4.56 9.26
N ALA A 112 -28.02 5.81 9.48
CA ALA A 112 -28.75 6.19 10.67
C ALA A 112 -30.03 5.38 10.86
N LYS A 113 -30.77 5.14 9.77
CA LYS A 113 -31.99 4.30 9.80
C LYS A 113 -31.65 2.89 10.27
N TYR A 114 -30.63 2.25 9.67
CA TYR A 114 -30.24 0.91 10.06
C TYR A 114 -29.83 0.83 11.53
N LEU A 115 -29.02 1.77 12.03
CA LEU A 115 -28.63 1.82 13.44
C LEU A 115 -29.84 1.96 14.38
N LYS A 116 -30.87 2.75 13.99
CA LYS A 116 -32.14 2.87 14.74
C LYS A 116 -32.95 1.57 14.69
N ASP A 117 -32.98 0.90 13.53
CA ASP A 117 -33.73 -0.35 13.34
C ASP A 117 -33.17 -1.46 14.25
N ILE A 118 -31.84 -1.53 14.43
CA ILE A 118 -31.21 -2.45 15.39
C ILE A 118 -31.15 -1.92 16.84
N ARG A 119 -31.69 -0.73 17.09
CA ARG A 119 -31.74 -0.04 18.41
C ARG A 119 -30.36 0.23 19.00
N TYR A 120 -29.37 0.51 18.14
CA TYR A 120 -28.05 0.92 18.58
C TYR A 120 -28.09 2.37 19.10
N SER A 121 -27.49 2.61 20.28
CA SER A 121 -27.48 3.93 20.93
C SER A 121 -26.11 4.36 21.44
N ASP A 122 -25.11 3.50 21.32
CA ASP A 122 -23.77 3.79 21.76
C ASP A 122 -22.96 4.56 20.69
N LYS A 123 -21.73 4.89 21.01
CA LYS A 123 -20.81 5.58 20.12
C LYS A 123 -20.47 4.72 18.90
N VAL A 124 -20.52 5.32 17.73
CA VAL A 124 -20.10 4.73 16.47
C VAL A 124 -18.65 5.15 16.13
N TYR A 125 -17.81 4.18 15.83
CA TYR A 125 -16.43 4.41 15.34
C TYR A 125 -16.43 4.41 13.81
N LEU A 126 -16.00 5.55 13.22
CA LEU A 126 -16.08 5.75 11.78
C LEU A 126 -14.69 5.66 11.14
N HIS A 127 -14.55 4.74 10.19
CA HIS A 127 -13.36 4.47 9.38
C HIS A 127 -13.63 4.82 7.91
N GLY A 128 -12.59 4.93 7.09
CA GLY A 128 -12.77 5.16 5.66
C GLY A 128 -11.52 5.75 4.99
N ASP A 129 -11.73 6.17 3.75
CA ASP A 129 -10.68 6.77 2.92
C ASP A 129 -10.25 8.14 3.46
N ALA A 130 -8.93 8.33 3.65
CA ALA A 130 -8.36 9.61 4.04
C ALA A 130 -8.68 10.76 3.08
N SER A 131 -8.89 10.46 1.79
CA SER A 131 -9.27 11.47 0.79
C SER A 131 -10.64 12.11 1.06
N THR A 132 -11.52 11.44 1.81
CA THR A 132 -12.83 11.97 2.21
C THR A 132 -12.75 13.19 3.12
N LYS A 133 -11.58 13.42 3.74
CA LYS A 133 -11.27 14.62 4.58
C LYS A 133 -10.81 15.82 3.76
N ALA A 134 -10.59 15.68 2.46
CA ALA A 134 -10.22 16.80 1.61
C ALA A 134 -11.37 17.83 1.55
N ALA A 135 -11.02 19.11 1.69
CA ALA A 135 -12.00 20.20 1.64
C ALA A 135 -12.74 20.20 0.29
N ASN A 136 -14.06 20.31 0.34
CA ASN A 136 -14.89 20.35 -0.85
C ASN A 136 -15.11 21.81 -1.30
N SER A 137 -14.82 22.10 -2.57
CA SER A 137 -15.05 23.43 -3.17
C SER A 137 -16.52 23.72 -3.49
N ILE A 138 -17.39 22.72 -3.40
CA ILE A 138 -18.83 22.83 -3.73
C ILE A 138 -19.66 23.24 -2.50
N ASP A 139 -19.14 23.03 -1.30
CA ASP A 139 -19.80 23.44 -0.06
C ASP A 139 -19.32 24.84 0.36
N ASP A 140 -20.27 25.75 0.62
CA ASP A 140 -19.97 27.15 1.00
C ASP A 140 -19.14 27.25 2.27
N GLU A 141 -19.30 26.28 3.19
CA GLU A 141 -18.52 26.16 4.43
C GLU A 141 -17.23 25.37 4.25
N LYS A 142 -16.92 24.92 3.02
CA LYS A 142 -15.73 24.09 2.67
C LYS A 142 -15.61 22.80 3.48
N ARG A 143 -16.73 22.27 3.95
CA ARG A 143 -16.75 20.99 4.68
C ARG A 143 -16.34 19.85 3.76
N SER A 144 -15.58 18.90 4.30
CA SER A 144 -15.24 17.68 3.60
C SER A 144 -16.46 16.75 3.42
N TRP A 145 -16.33 15.73 2.57
CA TRP A 145 -17.34 14.68 2.47
C TRP A 145 -17.58 14.00 3.83
N MET A 146 -16.49 13.73 4.56
CA MET A 146 -16.54 13.10 5.88
C MET A 146 -17.24 13.98 6.91
N ASP A 147 -16.98 15.29 6.92
CA ASP A 147 -17.67 16.24 7.83
C ASP A 147 -19.19 16.20 7.62
N LEU A 148 -19.63 16.18 6.35
CA LEU A 148 -21.05 16.11 6.02
C LEU A 148 -21.70 14.77 6.42
N PHE A 149 -20.95 13.68 6.30
CA PHE A 149 -21.39 12.35 6.72
C PHE A 149 -21.57 12.28 8.23
N ILE A 150 -20.58 12.73 9.00
CA ILE A 150 -20.58 12.80 10.46
C ILE A 150 -21.69 13.73 10.94
N ASP A 151 -21.79 14.96 10.42
CA ASP A 151 -22.81 15.94 10.80
C ASP A 151 -24.23 15.37 10.61
N THR A 152 -24.45 14.62 9.54
CA THR A 152 -25.76 13.98 9.31
C THR A 152 -26.06 12.92 10.34
N LEU A 153 -25.12 12.04 10.70
CA LEU A 153 -25.30 11.02 11.72
C LEU A 153 -25.51 11.64 13.11
N GLN A 154 -24.78 12.72 13.44
CA GLN A 154 -24.94 13.44 14.69
C GLN A 154 -26.32 14.10 14.80
N LYS A 155 -26.84 14.68 13.71
CA LYS A 155 -28.23 15.22 13.65
C LYS A 155 -29.28 14.15 13.81
N GLU A 156 -28.98 12.92 13.42
CA GLU A 156 -29.87 11.76 13.64
C GLU A 156 -29.75 11.16 15.05
N GLY A 157 -28.87 11.70 15.90
CA GLY A 157 -28.77 11.40 17.33
C GLY A 157 -27.62 10.46 17.71
N PHE A 158 -26.67 10.17 16.82
CA PHE A 158 -25.52 9.29 17.10
C PHE A 158 -24.27 10.08 17.51
N GLU A 159 -23.56 9.58 18.52
CA GLU A 159 -22.21 10.03 18.82
C GLU A 159 -21.22 9.33 17.88
N ILE A 160 -20.40 10.12 17.19
CA ILE A 160 -19.43 9.60 16.19
C ILE A 160 -18.02 9.90 16.63
N GLU A 161 -17.18 8.87 16.66
CA GLU A 161 -15.74 9.01 16.83
C GLU A 161 -15.05 8.76 15.48
N ASP A 162 -14.43 9.81 14.92
CA ASP A 162 -13.73 9.75 13.65
C ASP A 162 -12.35 9.08 13.83
N LYS A 163 -12.20 7.90 13.22
CA LYS A 163 -10.96 7.11 13.19
C LYS A 163 -10.22 7.21 11.86
N VAL A 164 -10.75 7.96 10.87
CA VAL A 164 -10.11 8.11 9.57
C VAL A 164 -8.75 8.79 9.72
N GLY A 165 -7.71 8.12 9.25
CA GLY A 165 -6.35 8.64 9.27
C GLY A 165 -6.13 9.81 8.30
N ASN A 166 -4.95 10.42 8.36
CA ASN A 166 -4.54 11.48 7.43
C ASN A 166 -4.00 10.93 6.10
N LYS A 167 -3.69 9.64 6.04
CA LYS A 167 -3.14 8.94 4.87
C LYS A 167 -3.71 7.52 4.80
N ASN A 168 -4.02 7.08 3.59
CA ASN A 168 -4.43 5.70 3.38
C ASN A 168 -3.26 4.73 3.55
N PRO A 169 -3.49 3.55 4.14
CA PRO A 169 -2.49 2.49 4.16
C PRO A 169 -2.22 1.96 2.74
N SER A 170 -1.01 1.42 2.53
CA SER A 170 -0.63 0.80 1.25
C SER A 170 -1.62 -0.30 0.84
N VAL A 171 -2.17 -0.21 -0.38
CA VAL A 171 -3.16 -1.17 -0.88
C VAL A 171 -2.57 -2.58 -0.92
N ALA A 172 -1.40 -2.75 -1.54
CA ALA A 172 -0.74 -4.05 -1.66
C ALA A 172 -0.40 -4.64 -0.28
N MET A 173 0.18 -3.85 0.64
CA MET A 173 0.56 -4.33 1.97
C MET A 173 -0.66 -4.72 2.82
N THR A 174 -1.77 -3.97 2.71
CA THR A 174 -3.01 -4.33 3.42
C THR A 174 -3.61 -5.62 2.88
N GLY A 175 -3.58 -5.84 1.56
CA GLY A 175 -3.99 -7.11 0.96
C GLY A 175 -3.14 -8.29 1.44
N GLU A 176 -1.82 -8.14 1.48
CA GLU A 176 -0.91 -9.16 2.02
C GLU A 176 -1.18 -9.46 3.51
N PHE A 177 -1.41 -8.41 4.31
CA PHE A 177 -1.71 -8.57 5.74
C PHE A 177 -3.02 -9.33 5.96
N ILE A 178 -4.10 -8.96 5.25
CA ILE A 178 -5.39 -9.63 5.36
C ILE A 178 -5.30 -11.10 4.88
N ASN A 179 -4.60 -11.36 3.78
CA ASN A 179 -4.34 -12.73 3.34
C ASN A 179 -3.56 -13.54 4.39
N ALA A 180 -2.56 -12.94 5.03
CA ALA A 180 -1.79 -13.58 6.09
C ALA A 180 -2.65 -13.91 7.34
N ILE A 181 -3.67 -13.09 7.63
CA ILE A 181 -4.66 -13.40 8.68
C ILE A 181 -5.52 -14.59 8.25
N PHE A 182 -6.07 -14.59 7.03
CA PHE A 182 -6.88 -15.70 6.50
C PHE A 182 -6.10 -17.02 6.44
N ASP A 183 -4.80 -16.97 6.16
CA ASP A 183 -3.90 -18.14 6.18
C ASP A 183 -3.44 -18.51 7.59
N CYS A 184 -3.91 -17.83 8.65
CA CYS A 184 -3.48 -18.03 10.04
C CYS A 184 -1.97 -17.85 10.26
N THR A 185 -1.26 -17.13 9.40
CA THR A 185 0.18 -16.83 9.53
C THR A 185 0.45 -15.63 10.42
N VAL A 186 -0.56 -14.79 10.67
CA VAL A 186 -0.58 -13.78 11.73
C VAL A 186 -1.41 -14.32 12.88
N PRO A 187 -0.77 -14.76 13.98
CA PRO A 187 -1.49 -15.41 15.07
C PRO A 187 -2.34 -14.42 15.88
N GLY A 188 -3.42 -14.92 16.45
CA GLY A 188 -4.26 -14.18 17.38
C GLY A 188 -5.24 -13.21 16.75
N ILE A 189 -5.38 -13.22 15.42
CA ILE A 189 -6.42 -12.47 14.69
C ILE A 189 -7.28 -13.43 13.89
N GLU A 190 -8.58 -13.24 13.99
CA GLU A 190 -9.58 -13.95 13.18
C GLU A 190 -10.51 -12.95 12.52
N ILE A 191 -10.82 -13.14 11.24
CA ILE A 191 -11.73 -12.27 10.48
C ILE A 191 -12.83 -13.12 9.86
N TYR A 192 -14.08 -12.67 10.07
CA TYR A 192 -15.27 -13.33 9.57
C TYR A 192 -16.22 -12.34 8.88
N ILE A 193 -17.02 -12.86 7.96
CA ILE A 193 -18.01 -12.09 7.21
C ILE A 193 -19.37 -12.79 7.38
N ASP A 194 -20.39 -12.07 7.84
CA ASP A 194 -21.73 -12.64 7.91
C ASP A 194 -22.24 -13.04 6.51
N GLU A 195 -22.84 -14.20 6.39
CA GLU A 195 -23.31 -14.72 5.12
C GLU A 195 -24.36 -13.84 4.41
N SER A 196 -25.01 -12.95 5.17
CA SER A 196 -25.96 -11.98 4.61
C SER A 196 -25.25 -10.80 3.91
N CYS A 197 -23.94 -10.60 4.11
CA CYS A 197 -23.12 -9.61 3.41
C CYS A 197 -22.72 -10.13 2.03
N SER A 198 -23.69 -10.45 1.19
CA SER A 198 -23.45 -11.13 -0.09
C SER A 198 -22.67 -10.29 -1.09
N VAL A 199 -22.86 -8.97 -1.12
CA VAL A 199 -22.15 -8.05 -2.01
C VAL A 199 -20.68 -7.93 -1.59
N SER A 200 -20.40 -7.85 -0.28
CA SER A 200 -19.04 -7.87 0.25
C SER A 200 -18.33 -9.19 -0.10
N ILE A 201 -18.99 -10.33 0.12
CA ILE A 201 -18.41 -11.65 -0.17
C ILE A 201 -18.07 -11.76 -1.66
N GLU A 202 -18.98 -11.33 -2.55
CA GLU A 202 -18.74 -11.32 -3.99
C GLU A 202 -17.60 -10.41 -4.37
N ASP A 203 -17.55 -9.18 -3.81
CA ASP A 203 -16.46 -8.23 -4.05
C ASP A 203 -15.11 -8.80 -3.61
N TYR A 204 -15.02 -9.40 -2.40
CA TYR A 204 -13.79 -10.00 -1.88
C TYR A 204 -13.29 -11.19 -2.70
N MET A 205 -14.20 -11.98 -3.28
CA MET A 205 -13.86 -13.09 -4.16
C MET A 205 -13.46 -12.67 -5.57
N SER A 206 -13.96 -11.50 -6.04
CA SER A 206 -13.84 -11.07 -7.44
C SER A 206 -12.67 -10.12 -7.69
N VAL A 207 -12.21 -9.36 -6.67
CA VAL A 207 -11.14 -8.38 -6.86
C VAL A 207 -9.81 -9.04 -7.20
N GLN A 208 -9.18 -8.53 -8.26
CA GLN A 208 -7.90 -9.02 -8.78
C GLN A 208 -6.76 -8.08 -8.39
N LYS A 209 -5.52 -8.58 -8.42
CA LYS A 209 -4.30 -7.79 -8.28
C LYS A 209 -3.89 -7.19 -9.62
N ASP A 210 -3.43 -5.95 -9.58
CA ASP A 210 -2.65 -5.38 -10.67
C ASP A 210 -1.18 -5.84 -10.61
N ALA A 211 -0.35 -5.36 -11.54
CA ALA A 211 1.07 -5.68 -11.60
C ALA A 211 1.87 -5.23 -10.36
N ASN A 212 1.34 -4.28 -9.58
CA ASN A 212 1.97 -3.74 -8.36
C ASN A 212 1.42 -4.38 -7.08
N GLY A 213 0.54 -5.38 -7.20
CA GLY A 213 -0.12 -6.03 -6.08
C GLY A 213 -1.27 -5.23 -5.46
N ALA A 214 -1.66 -4.10 -6.06
CA ALA A 214 -2.82 -3.33 -5.66
C ALA A 214 -4.11 -3.89 -6.29
N ILE A 215 -5.27 -3.38 -5.89
CA ILE A 215 -6.55 -3.77 -6.50
C ILE A 215 -6.60 -3.29 -7.95
N LEU A 216 -6.81 -4.23 -8.88
CA LEU A 216 -7.03 -3.94 -10.30
C LEU A 216 -8.38 -3.25 -10.48
N LYS A 217 -8.37 -2.00 -10.91
CA LYS A 217 -9.56 -1.18 -11.13
C LYS A 217 -10.13 -1.41 -12.53
N THR A 218 -10.91 -2.49 -12.69
CA THR A 218 -11.61 -2.81 -13.95
C THR A 218 -12.80 -1.89 -14.12
N LYS A 219 -12.85 -1.17 -15.24
CA LYS A 219 -13.94 -0.24 -15.55
C LYS A 219 -14.96 -0.88 -16.49
N VAL A 220 -16.21 -0.84 -16.08
CA VAL A 220 -17.36 -1.28 -16.88
C VAL A 220 -18.26 -0.11 -17.23
N LYS A 221 -18.98 -0.22 -18.35
CA LYS A 221 -19.92 0.81 -18.81
C LYS A 221 -21.35 0.34 -18.58
N ASN A 222 -22.12 1.09 -17.82
CA ASN A 222 -23.55 0.84 -17.66
C ASN A 222 -24.25 1.00 -19.02
N LYS A 223 -24.95 -0.04 -19.47
CA LYS A 223 -25.61 -0.07 -20.79
C LYS A 223 -26.75 0.93 -20.92
N THR A 224 -27.38 1.30 -19.80
CA THR A 224 -28.55 2.20 -19.77
C THR A 224 -28.15 3.65 -19.57
N THR A 225 -27.30 3.93 -18.56
CA THR A 225 -26.88 5.30 -18.19
C THR A 225 -25.66 5.77 -18.97
N LEU A 226 -24.96 4.86 -19.67
CA LEU A 226 -23.71 5.07 -20.39
C LEU A 226 -22.53 5.56 -19.48
N GLN A 227 -22.73 5.58 -18.18
CA GLN A 227 -21.69 5.95 -17.20
C GLN A 227 -20.69 4.82 -17.04
N THR A 228 -19.43 5.18 -16.88
CA THR A 228 -18.33 4.23 -16.60
C THR A 228 -18.04 4.24 -15.11
N TYR A 229 -17.92 3.06 -14.50
CA TYR A 229 -17.61 2.90 -13.08
C TYR A 229 -16.69 1.69 -12.89
N GLU A 230 -16.08 1.59 -11.71
CA GLU A 230 -15.31 0.41 -11.30
C GLU A 230 -16.26 -0.69 -10.87
N GLU A 231 -16.07 -1.90 -11.40
CA GLU A 231 -16.99 -3.04 -11.19
C GLU A 231 -16.88 -3.59 -9.77
N HIS A 232 -15.65 -3.73 -9.27
CA HIS A 232 -15.33 -4.31 -7.96
C HIS A 232 -14.33 -3.42 -7.20
N GLY A 233 -14.16 -3.71 -5.92
CA GLY A 233 -13.16 -3.08 -5.05
C GLY A 233 -13.73 -2.08 -4.06
N HIS A 234 -15.01 -1.75 -4.12
CA HIS A 234 -15.63 -0.74 -3.27
C HIS A 234 -15.78 -1.21 -1.81
N LEU A 235 -16.32 -2.40 -1.59
CA LEU A 235 -16.40 -3.00 -0.25
C LEU A 235 -15.04 -3.53 0.21
N SER A 236 -14.19 -3.94 -0.70
CA SER A 236 -12.79 -4.29 -0.43
C SER A 236 -12.00 -3.13 0.16
N ASP A 237 -12.23 -1.90 -0.32
CA ASP A 237 -11.60 -0.71 0.24
C ASP A 237 -12.09 -0.44 1.66
N THR A 238 -13.41 -0.51 1.93
CA THR A 238 -13.94 -0.36 3.29
C THR A 238 -13.39 -1.42 4.25
N PHE A 239 -13.25 -2.66 3.79
CA PHE A 239 -12.67 -3.76 4.54
C PHE A 239 -11.22 -3.48 4.94
N ARG A 240 -10.40 -3.03 3.99
CA ARG A 240 -8.98 -2.72 4.24
C ARG A 240 -8.81 -1.62 5.29
N TYR A 241 -9.60 -0.54 5.22
CA TYR A 241 -9.50 0.57 6.17
C TYR A 241 -9.79 0.11 7.60
N VAL A 242 -10.92 -0.55 7.82
CA VAL A 242 -11.34 -0.93 9.17
C VAL A 242 -10.40 -1.98 9.79
N VAL A 243 -9.96 -2.99 9.03
CA VAL A 243 -9.09 -4.04 9.56
C VAL A 243 -7.72 -3.50 9.94
N VAL A 244 -7.14 -2.61 9.13
CA VAL A 244 -5.86 -1.98 9.46
C VAL A 244 -5.96 -1.12 10.71
N ASP A 245 -7.05 -0.37 10.88
CA ASP A 245 -7.25 0.46 12.06
C ASP A 245 -7.46 -0.38 13.33
N LEU A 246 -8.29 -1.44 13.25
CA LEU A 246 -8.56 -2.33 14.38
C LEU A 246 -7.34 -3.16 14.79
N CYS A 247 -6.49 -3.51 13.83
CA CYS A 247 -5.30 -4.33 14.02
C CYS A 247 -4.00 -3.54 13.77
N ASN A 248 -3.98 -2.23 14.10
CA ASN A 248 -2.89 -1.33 13.71
C ASN A 248 -1.52 -1.76 14.24
N GLU A 249 -1.43 -2.24 15.48
CA GLU A 249 -0.17 -2.73 16.04
C GLU A 249 0.35 -3.94 15.25
N GLN A 250 -0.53 -4.92 14.98
CA GLN A 250 -0.20 -6.14 14.25
C GLN A 250 0.11 -5.85 12.78
N TYR A 251 -0.62 -4.92 12.16
CA TYR A 251 -0.33 -4.45 10.81
C TYR A 251 1.04 -3.78 10.71
N THR A 252 1.35 -2.93 11.67
CA THR A 252 2.66 -2.25 11.74
C THR A 252 3.79 -3.27 11.90
N GLU A 253 3.64 -4.23 12.82
CA GLU A 253 4.63 -5.29 13.01
C GLU A 253 4.77 -6.17 11.75
N PHE A 254 3.65 -6.58 11.15
CA PHE A 254 3.63 -7.34 9.89
C PHE A 254 4.33 -6.59 8.76
N SER A 255 3.98 -5.33 8.57
CA SER A 255 4.57 -4.47 7.54
C SER A 255 6.09 -4.34 7.73
N ASN A 256 6.54 -4.11 8.95
CA ASN A 256 7.96 -4.01 9.28
C ASN A 256 8.68 -5.36 9.09
N ARG A 257 8.06 -6.47 9.51
CA ARG A 257 8.59 -7.83 9.28
C ARG A 257 8.66 -8.14 7.79
N ARG A 258 7.61 -7.80 7.03
CA ARG A 258 7.55 -8.02 5.59
C ARG A 258 8.61 -7.20 4.87
N LYS A 259 8.76 -5.93 5.21
CA LYS A 259 9.84 -5.07 4.72
C LYS A 259 11.20 -5.70 5.04
N ARG A 260 11.46 -6.14 6.28
CA ARG A 260 12.72 -6.83 6.64
C ARG A 260 12.95 -8.10 5.83
N ASN A 261 11.92 -8.93 5.62
CA ASN A 261 12.04 -10.17 4.83
C ASN A 261 12.23 -9.88 3.34
N LEU A 262 11.56 -8.89 2.79
CA LEU A 262 11.79 -8.43 1.43
C LEU A 262 13.23 -7.93 1.26
N TYR A 263 13.80 -7.26 2.27
CA TYR A 263 15.15 -6.72 2.26
C TYR A 263 16.24 -7.74 2.64
N GLY A 264 15.90 -8.89 3.24
CA GLY A 264 16.84 -9.93 3.69
C GLY A 264 16.86 -11.23 2.87
N GLY A 265 16.09 -11.33 1.76
CA GLY A 265 16.05 -12.52 0.90
C GLY A 265 17.31 -12.71 0.03
N LYS A 266 17.61 -13.95 -0.39
CA LYS A 266 18.72 -14.24 -1.30
C LYS A 266 18.60 -13.41 -2.59
N GLY A 267 19.57 -12.50 -2.80
CA GLY A 267 19.62 -11.59 -3.96
C GLY A 267 19.25 -10.14 -3.68
N MET A 268 18.90 -9.80 -2.42
CA MET A 268 18.57 -8.44 -1.98
C MET A 268 19.69 -7.78 -1.18
N LEU A 269 19.58 -6.46 -0.98
CA LEU A 269 20.54 -5.68 -0.20
C LEU A 269 20.51 -6.10 1.28
N GLY A 270 21.68 -6.27 1.88
CA GLY A 270 21.81 -6.53 3.31
C GLY A 270 21.59 -5.27 4.16
N PHE A 271 21.59 -5.46 5.48
CA PHE A 271 21.53 -4.35 6.45
C PHE A 271 22.86 -4.18 7.17
N PHE A 272 23.24 -2.93 7.47
CA PHE A 272 24.32 -2.68 8.41
C PHE A 272 23.80 -2.51 9.83
N ASN A 273 24.66 -2.77 10.82
CA ASN A 273 24.31 -2.52 12.20
C ASN A 273 24.48 -1.02 12.54
N PRO A 274 23.40 -0.27 12.81
CA PRO A 274 23.49 1.15 13.08
C PRO A 274 24.13 1.48 14.43
N GLU A 275 24.13 0.52 15.39
CA GLU A 275 24.73 0.69 16.73
C GLU A 275 26.22 0.35 16.74
N ALA A 276 26.77 -0.22 15.68
CA ALA A 276 28.20 -0.47 15.58
C ALA A 276 28.96 0.86 15.45
N GLN A 277 30.21 0.90 15.96
CA GLN A 277 31.10 2.03 15.73
C GLN A 277 31.56 2.02 14.26
N ASN A 278 30.70 2.52 13.37
CA ASN A 278 30.99 2.60 11.95
C ASN A 278 31.94 3.76 11.66
N VAL A 279 33.16 3.44 11.22
CA VAL A 279 34.13 4.44 10.76
C VAL A 279 34.00 4.64 9.27
N TYR A 280 33.56 5.82 8.86
CA TYR A 280 33.32 6.13 7.48
C TYR A 280 34.51 6.85 6.83
N SER A 281 35.07 6.25 5.78
CA SER A 281 36.18 6.82 5.00
C SER A 281 35.71 7.81 3.92
N GLN A 282 34.48 7.67 3.44
CA GLN A 282 33.84 8.55 2.48
C GLN A 282 32.36 8.74 2.85
N ARG A 283 31.85 9.95 2.64
CA ARG A 283 30.42 10.27 2.75
C ARG A 283 29.98 11.03 1.51
N LEU A 284 29.01 10.46 0.81
CA LEU A 284 28.52 10.98 -0.46
C LEU A 284 27.07 11.41 -0.34
N VAL A 285 26.74 12.51 -0.97
CA VAL A 285 25.35 12.87 -1.34
C VAL A 285 25.26 12.80 -2.85
N TYR A 286 24.34 12.01 -3.36
CA TYR A 286 24.05 11.92 -4.79
C TYR A 286 22.72 12.58 -5.07
N VAL A 287 22.71 13.53 -6.01
CA VAL A 287 21.54 14.36 -6.33
C VAL A 287 21.22 14.19 -7.82
N MET A 288 19.96 14.04 -8.12
CA MET A 288 19.43 13.99 -9.48
C MET A 288 18.17 14.87 -9.59
N PRO A 289 18.09 15.79 -10.56
CA PRO A 289 16.85 16.53 -10.83
C PRO A 289 15.82 15.65 -11.52
N ASN A 290 14.56 15.86 -11.19
CA ASN A 290 13.41 15.30 -11.90
C ASN A 290 13.04 16.19 -13.09
N VAL A 291 12.11 15.69 -13.94
CA VAL A 291 11.64 16.40 -15.15
C VAL A 291 10.89 17.69 -14.80
N ASP A 292 10.24 17.74 -13.64
CA ASP A 292 9.47 18.88 -13.13
C ASP A 292 10.33 19.95 -12.42
N GLY A 293 11.65 19.73 -12.34
CA GLY A 293 12.58 20.65 -11.68
C GLY A 293 12.76 20.42 -10.19
N THR A 294 12.12 19.39 -9.61
CA THR A 294 12.37 18.92 -8.26
C THR A 294 13.64 18.07 -8.21
N PHE A 295 14.13 17.73 -7.00
CA PHE A 295 15.32 16.93 -6.80
C PHE A 295 15.00 15.72 -5.95
N VAL A 296 15.70 14.62 -6.25
CA VAL A 296 15.80 13.45 -5.38
C VAL A 296 17.25 13.23 -5.01
N LEU A 297 17.50 12.78 -3.79
CA LEU A 297 18.85 12.53 -3.33
C LEU A 297 18.93 11.28 -2.46
N VAL A 298 20.12 10.67 -2.46
CA VAL A 298 20.49 9.59 -1.54
C VAL A 298 21.82 9.89 -0.87
N GLN A 299 21.93 9.48 0.38
CA GLN A 299 23.14 9.59 1.18
C GLN A 299 23.78 8.22 1.32
N ALA A 300 25.06 8.13 1.05
CA ALA A 300 25.81 6.90 1.19
C ALA A 300 27.17 7.16 1.88
N SER A 301 27.56 6.21 2.75
CA SER A 301 28.83 6.29 3.48
C SER A 301 29.61 5.00 3.30
N ARG A 302 30.92 5.10 2.98
CA ARG A 302 31.82 3.96 2.85
C ARG A 302 32.33 3.51 4.20
N CYS A 303 32.06 2.25 4.57
CA CYS A 303 32.57 1.58 5.75
C CYS A 303 33.29 0.31 5.33
N GLY A 304 34.63 0.32 5.38
CA GLY A 304 35.44 -0.78 4.82
C GLY A 304 35.26 -0.92 3.30
N ASP A 305 34.83 -2.11 2.88
CA ASP A 305 34.50 -2.43 1.47
C ASP A 305 33.05 -2.18 1.09
N LYS A 306 32.18 -1.86 2.06
CA LYS A 306 30.74 -1.66 1.87
C LYS A 306 30.33 -0.20 1.86
N TRP A 307 29.19 0.07 1.20
CA TRP A 307 28.51 1.35 1.17
C TRP A 307 27.20 1.26 1.95
N HIS A 308 27.09 2.03 3.02
CA HIS A 308 25.87 2.14 3.81
C HIS A 308 24.99 3.22 3.19
N LEU A 309 23.77 2.86 2.76
CA LEU A 309 22.74 3.84 2.41
C LEU A 309 22.16 4.39 3.71
N THR A 310 22.55 5.58 4.06
CA THR A 310 22.26 6.17 5.38
C THR A 310 21.00 6.98 5.41
N ASP A 311 20.57 7.54 4.27
CA ASP A 311 19.31 8.28 4.13
C ASP A 311 18.95 8.48 2.66
N ALA A 312 17.69 8.87 2.40
CA ALA A 312 17.21 9.30 1.10
C ALA A 312 16.11 10.34 1.25
N LEU A 313 16.12 11.38 0.40
CA LEU A 313 14.97 12.25 0.14
C LEU A 313 14.39 11.86 -1.21
N PHE A 314 13.21 11.23 -1.18
CA PHE A 314 12.59 10.63 -2.36
C PHE A 314 11.30 11.36 -2.78
N ARG A 315 10.77 12.21 -1.93
CA ARG A 315 9.69 13.13 -2.29
C ARG A 315 10.19 14.24 -3.19
N GLU A 316 9.26 14.85 -3.89
CA GLU A 316 9.52 16.04 -4.68
C GLU A 316 10.01 17.17 -3.77
N THR A 317 11.29 17.52 -3.86
CA THR A 317 11.84 18.71 -3.23
C THR A 317 12.33 19.69 -4.29
N SER A 318 11.95 20.94 -4.18
CA SER A 318 12.37 22.02 -5.08
C SER A 318 13.50 22.88 -4.54
N SER A 319 13.99 22.56 -3.34
CA SER A 319 14.84 23.45 -2.56
C SER A 319 16.32 23.05 -2.57
N ILE A 320 17.18 23.96 -3.04
CA ILE A 320 18.64 23.87 -2.90
C ILE A 320 19.05 23.81 -1.42
N GLU A 321 18.25 24.37 -0.52
CA GLU A 321 18.49 24.37 0.92
C GLU A 321 18.41 22.96 1.51
N GLU A 322 17.52 22.09 1.01
CA GLU A 322 17.44 20.69 1.44
C GLU A 322 18.68 19.89 0.99
N ILE A 323 19.20 20.15 -0.22
CA ILE A 323 20.46 19.55 -0.68
C ILE A 323 21.62 20.03 0.20
N LYS A 324 21.66 21.31 0.54
CA LYS A 324 22.62 21.87 1.47
C LYS A 324 22.52 21.22 2.85
N THR A 325 21.31 21.12 3.41
CA THR A 325 21.06 20.48 4.69
C THR A 325 21.54 19.04 4.69
N ALA A 326 21.21 18.27 3.66
CA ALA A 326 21.68 16.90 3.50
C ALA A 326 23.22 16.82 3.45
N CYS A 327 23.90 17.71 2.72
CA CYS A 327 25.37 17.75 2.69
C CYS A 327 25.98 18.06 4.06
N LEU A 328 25.41 19.00 4.79
CA LEU A 328 25.94 19.45 6.09
C LEU A 328 25.69 18.42 7.20
N GLU A 329 24.46 17.93 7.34
CA GLU A 329 24.08 16.94 8.35
C GLU A 329 24.81 15.62 8.16
N HIS A 330 24.92 15.16 6.90
CA HIS A 330 25.67 13.97 6.55
C HIS A 330 27.19 14.16 6.65
N LYS A 331 27.67 15.39 6.78
CA LYS A 331 29.08 15.77 6.70
C LYS A 331 29.73 15.20 5.42
N ALA A 332 29.05 15.42 4.28
CA ALA A 332 29.44 14.85 3.00
C ALA A 332 30.81 15.37 2.58
N ASN A 333 31.71 14.46 2.20
CA ASN A 333 32.97 14.82 1.57
C ASN A 333 32.76 15.24 0.10
N THR A 334 31.77 14.60 -0.55
CA THR A 334 31.50 14.84 -1.96
C THR A 334 30.00 14.84 -2.20
N CYS A 335 29.53 15.82 -2.95
CA CYS A 335 28.19 15.85 -3.54
C CYS A 335 28.30 15.56 -5.04
N LEU A 336 27.70 14.48 -5.51
CA LEU A 336 27.63 14.09 -6.91
C LEU A 336 26.31 14.58 -7.48
N PHE A 337 26.34 15.57 -8.36
CA PHE A 337 25.16 16.13 -8.98
C PHE A 337 25.07 15.65 -10.44
N GLU A 338 24.20 14.69 -10.73
CA GLU A 338 23.97 14.21 -12.10
C GLU A 338 22.88 15.05 -12.75
N CYS A 339 23.26 15.85 -13.75
CA CYS A 339 22.30 16.76 -14.38
C CYS A 339 22.72 17.18 -15.80
N SER A 340 21.75 17.71 -16.54
CA SER A 340 21.97 18.44 -17.79
C SER A 340 22.53 19.84 -17.52
N SER A 341 22.94 20.51 -18.59
CA SER A 341 23.44 21.90 -18.50
C SER A 341 22.45 22.91 -17.94
N ALA A 342 21.16 22.61 -17.99
CA ALA A 342 20.10 23.47 -17.43
C ALA A 342 20.28 23.76 -15.92
N TYR A 343 20.93 22.85 -15.19
CA TYR A 343 21.11 22.94 -13.74
C TYR A 343 22.49 23.47 -13.31
N TYR A 344 23.34 23.91 -14.23
CA TYR A 344 24.69 24.39 -13.88
C TYR A 344 24.68 25.63 -12.98
N GLN A 345 23.68 26.48 -13.09
CA GLN A 345 23.52 27.63 -12.21
C GLN A 345 23.22 27.16 -10.77
N THR A 346 22.29 26.22 -10.60
CA THR A 346 21.98 25.60 -9.29
C THR A 346 23.21 24.96 -8.65
N VAL A 347 24.01 24.25 -9.43
CA VAL A 347 25.26 23.64 -8.95
C VAL A 347 26.27 24.69 -8.54
N ARG A 348 26.34 25.81 -9.25
CA ARG A 348 27.22 26.93 -8.90
C ARG A 348 26.83 27.56 -7.58
N GLU A 349 25.53 27.79 -7.38
CA GLU A 349 24.99 28.29 -6.12
C GLU A 349 25.25 27.31 -4.96
N LEU A 350 25.05 25.99 -5.18
CA LEU A 350 25.35 24.99 -4.17
C LEU A 350 26.84 25.02 -3.75
N ARG A 351 27.77 25.16 -4.69
CA ARG A 351 29.23 25.25 -4.39
C ARG A 351 29.59 26.43 -3.49
N GLU A 352 28.90 27.55 -3.63
CA GLU A 352 29.13 28.73 -2.80
C GLU A 352 28.61 28.53 -1.37
N ILE A 353 27.61 27.63 -1.20
CA ILE A 353 26.95 27.37 0.07
C ILE A 353 27.65 26.26 0.86
N VAL A 354 28.03 25.15 0.21
CA VAL A 354 28.61 23.95 0.87
C VAL A 354 30.14 23.92 0.68
N LYS A 355 30.85 24.86 1.31
CA LYS A 355 32.30 25.07 1.08
C LYS A 355 33.19 23.89 1.46
N ASP A 356 32.75 23.06 2.43
CA ASP A 356 33.49 21.89 2.94
C ASP A 356 33.17 20.59 2.16
N THR A 357 32.26 20.68 1.19
CA THR A 357 31.85 19.55 0.35
C THR A 357 32.30 19.77 -1.08
N GLU A 358 33.03 18.82 -1.66
CA GLU A 358 33.38 18.86 -3.08
C GLU A 358 32.17 18.57 -3.95
N VAL A 359 31.64 19.54 -4.68
CA VAL A 359 30.49 19.36 -5.59
C VAL A 359 30.99 19.01 -6.99
N ARG A 360 30.76 17.76 -7.42
CA ARG A 360 31.13 17.23 -8.75
C ARG A 360 29.87 17.09 -9.61
N VAL A 361 29.89 17.72 -10.79
CA VAL A 361 28.86 17.53 -11.80
C VAL A 361 29.14 16.26 -12.58
N LYS A 362 28.09 15.49 -12.80
CA LYS A 362 28.10 14.31 -13.65
C LYS A 362 27.09 14.49 -14.78
N LYS A 363 27.44 14.07 -15.97
CA LYS A 363 26.55 14.12 -17.12
C LYS A 363 25.51 12.99 -17.00
N GLU A 364 24.26 13.32 -17.33
CA GLU A 364 23.18 12.34 -17.42
C GLU A 364 23.55 11.16 -18.33
N PHE A 365 23.13 9.98 -17.91
CA PHE A 365 23.39 8.76 -18.67
C PHE A 365 22.25 8.55 -19.69
N ALA A 366 22.61 8.36 -20.95
CA ALA A 366 21.63 8.30 -22.04
C ALA A 366 20.77 7.04 -22.05
N ASP A 367 21.31 5.90 -21.55
CA ASP A 367 20.62 4.60 -21.52
C ASP A 367 20.55 4.10 -20.07
N VAL A 368 19.48 4.47 -19.42
CA VAL A 368 19.26 4.21 -17.98
C VAL A 368 19.11 2.72 -17.68
N ASP A 369 18.37 1.97 -18.51
CA ASP A 369 18.16 0.54 -18.29
C ASP A 369 19.46 -0.26 -18.43
N LYS A 370 20.30 0.12 -19.37
CA LYS A 370 21.63 -0.44 -19.51
C LYS A 370 22.54 -0.14 -18.31
N ARG A 371 22.44 1.07 -17.74
CA ARG A 371 23.16 1.43 -16.51
C ARG A 371 22.69 0.60 -15.33
N ILE A 372 21.36 0.46 -15.14
CA ILE A 372 20.79 -0.35 -14.07
C ILE A 372 21.30 -1.80 -14.18
N ALA A 373 21.22 -2.40 -15.36
CA ALA A 373 21.72 -3.75 -15.58
C ALA A 373 23.22 -3.89 -15.26
N ALA A 374 24.04 -2.94 -15.71
CA ALA A 374 25.48 -2.97 -15.51
C ALA A 374 25.94 -2.77 -14.06
N THR A 375 25.10 -2.14 -13.22
CA THR A 375 25.45 -1.84 -11.82
C THR A 375 24.75 -2.74 -10.80
N SER A 376 23.80 -3.57 -11.22
CA SER A 376 22.95 -4.35 -10.32
C SER A 376 23.75 -5.32 -9.41
N ASP A 377 24.77 -5.98 -9.94
CA ASP A 377 25.59 -6.90 -9.15
C ASP A 377 26.49 -6.15 -8.15
N PHE A 378 27.03 -5.00 -8.56
CA PHE A 378 27.80 -4.14 -7.66
C PHE A 378 26.92 -3.64 -6.51
N ILE A 379 25.69 -3.18 -6.81
CA ILE A 379 24.72 -2.72 -5.80
C ILE A 379 24.44 -3.84 -4.80
N ARG A 380 24.06 -5.03 -5.28
CA ARG A 380 23.75 -6.19 -4.42
C ARG A 380 24.88 -6.58 -3.49
N ASN A 381 26.10 -6.55 -4.02
CA ASN A 381 27.26 -7.03 -3.27
C ASN A 381 27.86 -5.97 -2.34
N ASN A 382 27.65 -4.68 -2.60
CA ASN A 382 28.40 -3.63 -1.92
C ASN A 382 27.54 -2.64 -1.13
N PHE A 383 26.22 -2.58 -1.35
CA PHE A 383 25.36 -1.66 -0.59
C PHE A 383 24.65 -2.37 0.56
N LEU A 384 24.54 -1.66 1.68
CA LEU A 384 23.80 -2.07 2.89
C LEU A 384 22.79 -1.00 3.26
N LEU A 385 21.60 -1.42 3.67
CA LEU A 385 20.49 -0.55 4.06
C LEU A 385 20.54 -0.20 5.55
N SER A 386 19.97 0.95 5.91
CA SER A 386 19.76 1.36 7.29
C SER A 386 18.45 0.79 7.84
N PRO A 387 18.46 -0.15 8.78
CA PRO A 387 17.23 -0.63 9.39
C PRO A 387 16.52 0.47 10.18
N LYS A 388 17.29 1.38 10.79
CA LYS A 388 16.77 2.52 11.56
C LYS A 388 15.99 3.49 10.65
N MET A 389 16.58 3.86 9.51
CA MET A 389 15.93 4.80 8.58
C MET A 389 14.67 4.23 7.93
N LEU A 390 14.57 2.91 7.77
CA LEU A 390 13.35 2.26 7.31
C LEU A 390 12.17 2.46 8.27
N GLU A 391 12.45 2.63 9.56
CA GLU A 391 11.43 2.84 10.59
C GLU A 391 11.16 4.34 10.83
N GLU A 392 12.19 5.18 10.75
CA GLU A 392 12.13 6.60 11.12
C GLU A 392 11.84 7.56 9.93
N SER A 393 12.20 7.18 8.68
CA SER A 393 12.05 8.02 7.50
C SER A 393 11.09 7.45 6.48
N GLN A 394 9.98 8.14 6.23
CA GLN A 394 9.02 7.75 5.20
C GLN A 394 9.65 7.84 3.80
N ASP A 395 10.42 8.90 3.53
CA ASP A 395 11.12 9.07 2.25
C ASP A 395 12.10 7.94 1.97
N TYR A 396 12.86 7.51 2.99
CA TYR A 396 13.77 6.37 2.86
C TYR A 396 13.01 5.06 2.62
N SER A 397 11.91 4.85 3.33
CA SER A 397 11.05 3.68 3.16
C SER A 397 10.40 3.64 1.76
N ASP A 398 9.93 4.78 1.26
CA ASP A 398 9.34 4.90 -0.07
C ASP A 398 10.41 4.69 -1.17
N PHE A 399 11.61 5.21 -0.98
CA PHE A 399 12.75 4.95 -1.86
C PHE A 399 13.08 3.46 -1.97
N ILE A 400 13.21 2.77 -0.84
CA ILE A 400 13.53 1.35 -0.83
C ILE A 400 12.37 0.50 -1.39
N THR A 401 11.12 0.87 -1.12
CA THR A 401 9.95 0.20 -1.70
C THR A 401 9.95 0.33 -3.22
N ASN A 402 10.17 1.54 -3.76
CA ASN A 402 10.28 1.77 -5.21
C ASN A 402 11.45 0.99 -5.83
N LEU A 403 12.59 0.90 -5.12
CA LEU A 403 13.74 0.12 -5.57
C LEU A 403 13.43 -1.38 -5.69
N MET A 404 12.65 -1.93 -4.74
CA MET A 404 12.28 -3.35 -4.72
C MET A 404 11.21 -3.72 -5.74
N ASP A 405 10.32 -2.77 -6.05
CA ASP A 405 9.26 -2.94 -7.05
C ASP A 405 9.78 -2.81 -8.50
N TYR A 406 11.07 -2.59 -8.66
CA TYR A 406 11.68 -2.44 -9.99
C TYR A 406 11.53 -3.71 -10.83
N ASN A 407 10.90 -3.53 -11.99
CA ASN A 407 11.04 -4.44 -13.12
C ASN A 407 11.30 -3.61 -14.40
N ILE A 408 11.77 -4.26 -15.46
CA ILE A 408 12.18 -3.56 -16.70
C ILE A 408 11.02 -2.78 -17.35
N ASN A 409 9.78 -3.17 -17.09
CA ASN A 409 8.56 -2.56 -17.62
C ASN A 409 7.91 -1.58 -16.63
N SER A 410 8.48 -1.35 -15.45
CA SER A 410 7.93 -0.42 -14.46
C SER A 410 7.88 1.00 -15.03
N GLU A 411 6.76 1.70 -14.87
CA GLU A 411 6.63 3.12 -15.22
C GLU A 411 7.45 3.98 -14.26
N ASN A 412 7.48 3.61 -12.96
CA ASN A 412 8.24 4.32 -11.94
C ASN A 412 9.53 3.56 -11.59
N LYS A 413 10.66 4.03 -12.12
CA LYS A 413 12.01 3.47 -11.92
C LYS A 413 12.93 4.41 -11.13
N SER A 414 12.40 5.46 -10.53
CA SER A 414 13.19 6.57 -9.98
C SER A 414 14.26 6.13 -8.99
N ALA A 415 13.93 5.25 -8.03
CA ALA A 415 14.90 4.75 -7.06
C ALA A 415 16.02 3.93 -7.71
N SER A 416 15.70 3.07 -8.68
CA SER A 416 16.70 2.27 -9.42
C SER A 416 17.60 3.16 -10.29
N ILE A 417 17.03 4.21 -10.88
CA ILE A 417 17.78 5.22 -11.68
C ILE A 417 18.80 5.92 -10.76
N ILE A 418 18.38 6.40 -9.60
CA ILE A 418 19.22 7.11 -8.63
C ILE A 418 20.33 6.18 -8.12
N LEU A 419 19.97 5.00 -7.62
CA LEU A 419 20.95 4.09 -7.04
C LEU A 419 21.94 3.56 -8.07
N SER A 420 21.49 3.28 -9.30
CA SER A 420 22.40 2.88 -10.39
C SER A 420 23.34 4.01 -10.80
N GLY A 421 22.89 5.28 -10.76
CA GLY A 421 23.72 6.45 -10.99
C GLY A 421 24.82 6.59 -9.94
N LEU A 422 24.44 6.53 -8.67
CA LEU A 422 25.38 6.54 -7.56
C LEU A 422 26.41 5.40 -7.68
N ALA A 423 25.95 4.16 -7.91
CA ALA A 423 26.81 2.99 -8.05
C ALA A 423 27.80 3.14 -9.22
N TYR A 424 27.31 3.61 -10.38
CA TYR A 424 28.13 3.85 -11.56
C TYR A 424 29.26 4.85 -11.28
N HIS A 425 28.98 5.92 -10.57
CA HIS A 425 29.96 6.92 -10.21
C HIS A 425 30.94 6.45 -9.13
N ILE A 426 30.48 5.62 -8.20
CA ILE A 426 31.34 4.96 -7.21
C ILE A 426 32.35 4.04 -7.91
N ILE A 427 31.90 3.17 -8.79
CA ILE A 427 32.78 2.24 -9.55
C ILE A 427 33.86 3.02 -10.30
N LYS A 428 33.51 4.15 -10.90
CA LYS A 428 34.47 4.97 -11.67
C LYS A 428 35.38 5.82 -10.79
N SER A 429 34.92 6.29 -9.65
CA SER A 429 35.68 7.24 -8.82
C SER A 429 36.49 6.54 -7.72
N PHE A 430 36.12 5.31 -7.37
CA PHE A 430 36.75 4.51 -6.30
C PHE A 430 37.00 3.08 -6.77
N PRO A 431 37.97 2.87 -7.72
CA PRO A 431 38.19 1.56 -8.39
C PRO A 431 38.56 0.41 -7.43
N GLU A 432 39.09 0.70 -6.24
CA GLU A 432 39.40 -0.32 -5.22
C GLU A 432 38.14 -1.01 -4.63
N SER A 433 36.95 -0.44 -4.83
CA SER A 433 35.69 -1.02 -4.42
C SER A 433 35.11 -2.04 -5.42
N SER A 434 35.75 -2.21 -6.59
CA SER A 434 35.29 -3.11 -7.65
C SER A 434 36.07 -4.44 -7.75
N ALA A 435 37.05 -4.67 -6.86
CA ALA A 435 37.95 -5.83 -6.90
C ALA A 435 37.63 -6.91 -5.83
N ALA A 436 36.42 -6.96 -5.31
CA ALA A 436 35.98 -7.98 -4.36
C ALA A 436 34.89 -8.88 -4.95
#